data_fa6ac2370e897ef7a0acbff7f03982d7
#
_entry.id   fa6ac2370e897ef7a0acbff7f03982d7
#
_cell.length_a   1.000
_cell.length_b   1.000
_cell.length_c   1.000
_cell.angle_alpha   90.00
_cell.angle_beta   90.00
_cell.angle_gamma   90.00
#
_symmetry.space_group_name_H-M   'P 1'
#
loop_
_entity.id
_entity.type
_entity.pdbx_description
1 polymer ?
#
loop_
_entity_poly.entity_id
_entity_poly.type
_entity_poly.pdbx_seq_one_letter_code
_entity_poly.pdbx_strand_id
1 'polypeptide(L)'
;MRYCLSLIIALLVTSVYGEEKTTLYDFRYWTAPDHTRIVIDTEEDTLFNISKNNDYIVISVDDAEVLSDTFSNIFFEDERIQKIRIKRDRETIKLIFHINKDYRVKHFTLAPNTKYKHHRLVVDIIDLEAKSTVKSTKPVKDQTLSNRKIILVDAGHGGEDSGAIGKNKTQEKNVNLAIAKKLVATINKNPELKAILTRSGDYYIPLTKRITIAQKENATMFISIHADSVESSSAKGASIYTLSEKGNNSKLAKQLEQSQNLVDQFGGVETVIDNDQFLKNILTDFSRKDRDIQSQKLAKE
;
A
#
# COMPACT_ATOMS: atom_id res chain seq x y z
N MET A 1 -77.95 -30.93 16.54
CA MET A 1 -77.04 -30.06 15.76
C MET A 1 -76.08 -29.45 16.75
N ARG A 2 -74.82 -29.92 16.76
CA ARG A 2 -73.74 -29.40 17.62
C ARG A 2 -72.73 -28.70 16.70
N TYR A 3 -72.65 -27.40 16.82
CA TYR A 3 -71.63 -26.61 16.11
C TYR A 3 -70.34 -26.59 16.94
N CYS A 4 -69.28 -27.22 16.42
CA CYS A 4 -67.95 -27.08 16.93
C CYS A 4 -67.35 -25.78 16.33
N LEU A 5 -67.09 -24.82 17.21
CA LEU A 5 -66.38 -23.58 16.85
C LEU A 5 -64.91 -23.83 16.99
N SER A 6 -64.18 -24.04 15.90
CA SER A 6 -62.70 -24.18 15.91
C SER A 6 -62.06 -22.79 15.96
N LEU A 7 -61.46 -22.46 17.09
CA LEU A 7 -60.70 -21.23 17.30
C LEU A 7 -59.30 -21.42 16.68
N ILE A 8 -59.00 -20.79 15.56
CA ILE A 8 -57.68 -20.75 14.94
C ILE A 8 -56.88 -19.60 15.64
N ILE A 9 -55.97 -19.96 16.53
CA ILE A 9 -55.02 -19.03 17.11
C ILE A 9 -53.86 -18.88 16.07
N ALA A 10 -53.82 -17.75 15.37
CA ALA A 10 -52.70 -17.37 14.54
C ALA A 10 -51.57 -16.86 15.44
N LEU A 11 -50.53 -17.67 15.64
CA LEU A 11 -49.30 -17.23 16.25
C LEU A 11 -48.56 -16.29 15.28
N LEU A 12 -48.63 -15.01 15.53
CA LEU A 12 -47.76 -14.01 14.91
C LEU A 12 -46.33 -14.19 15.51
N VAL A 13 -45.49 -14.95 14.83
CA VAL A 13 -44.04 -14.95 15.10
C VAL A 13 -43.51 -13.66 14.50
N THR A 14 -43.39 -12.63 15.33
CA THR A 14 -42.61 -11.44 14.98
C THR A 14 -41.14 -11.86 15.10
N SER A 15 -40.52 -12.13 13.95
CA SER A 15 -39.07 -12.23 13.87
C SER A 15 -38.51 -10.86 14.26
N VAL A 16 -38.01 -10.75 15.47
CA VAL A 16 -37.14 -9.63 15.86
C VAL A 16 -35.84 -9.88 15.10
N TYR A 17 -35.71 -9.30 13.92
CA TYR A 17 -34.39 -9.11 13.31
C TYR A 17 -33.67 -8.11 14.20
N GLY A 18 -32.84 -8.60 15.11
CA GLY A 18 -31.81 -7.78 15.73
C GLY A 18 -30.92 -7.30 14.58
N GLU A 19 -30.81 -6.00 14.39
CA GLU A 19 -29.80 -5.45 13.51
C GLU A 19 -28.43 -5.96 13.99
N GLU A 20 -27.78 -6.81 13.20
CA GLU A 20 -26.42 -7.29 13.50
C GLU A 20 -25.49 -6.10 13.42
N LYS A 21 -24.79 -5.83 14.54
CA LYS A 21 -23.82 -4.73 14.60
C LYS A 21 -22.60 -5.08 13.78
N THR A 22 -22.17 -4.14 12.97
CA THR A 22 -20.90 -4.26 12.25
C THR A 22 -19.73 -4.34 13.21
N THR A 23 -18.91 -5.35 13.06
CA THR A 23 -17.71 -5.52 13.87
C THR A 23 -16.50 -4.84 13.22
N LEU A 24 -15.83 -3.96 13.97
CA LEU A 24 -14.53 -3.40 13.62
C LEU A 24 -13.44 -4.29 14.23
N TYR A 25 -12.70 -5.03 13.38
CA TYR A 25 -11.76 -6.06 13.81
C TYR A 25 -10.37 -5.53 14.13
N ASP A 26 -9.82 -4.66 13.27
CA ASP A 26 -8.44 -4.21 13.37
C ASP A 26 -8.28 -2.79 12.83
N PHE A 27 -7.23 -2.12 13.33
CA PHE A 27 -6.84 -0.78 12.95
C PHE A 27 -5.35 -0.78 12.64
N ARG A 28 -4.99 -0.35 11.43
CA ARG A 28 -3.60 -0.23 10.99
C ARG A 28 -3.38 1.12 10.34
N TYR A 29 -2.15 1.61 10.41
CA TYR A 29 -1.77 2.82 9.69
C TYR A 29 -0.32 2.76 9.21
N TRP A 30 -0.03 3.55 8.19
CA TRP A 30 1.31 3.71 7.62
C TRP A 30 1.53 5.15 7.21
N THR A 31 2.67 5.70 7.58
CA THR A 31 3.09 7.07 7.27
C THR A 31 4.03 7.05 6.07
N ALA A 32 3.58 7.65 4.99
CA ALA A 32 4.38 7.93 3.79
C ALA A 32 4.80 9.42 3.77
N PRO A 33 5.79 9.81 2.96
CA PRO A 33 6.25 11.20 2.88
C PRO A 33 5.16 12.21 2.49
N ASP A 34 4.17 11.81 1.71
CA ASP A 34 3.11 12.66 1.14
C ASP A 34 1.70 12.36 1.67
N HIS A 35 1.53 11.28 2.43
CA HIS A 35 0.24 10.90 3.01
C HIS A 35 0.38 9.96 4.22
N THR A 36 -0.71 9.84 4.98
CA THR A 36 -0.89 8.79 5.98
C THR A 36 -2.09 7.95 5.58
N ARG A 37 -1.89 6.65 5.43
CA ARG A 37 -2.95 5.68 5.16
C ARG A 37 -3.42 5.03 6.45
N ILE A 38 -4.72 5.02 6.65
CA ILE A 38 -5.43 4.32 7.72
C ILE A 38 -6.24 3.21 7.09
N VAL A 39 -6.21 2.02 7.70
CA VAL A 39 -7.03 0.87 7.29
C VAL A 39 -7.75 0.32 8.50
N ILE A 40 -9.06 0.16 8.36
CA ILE A 40 -9.94 -0.43 9.37
C ILE A 40 -10.57 -1.68 8.76
N ASP A 41 -10.35 -2.83 9.38
CA ASP A 41 -10.97 -4.09 8.97
C ASP A 41 -12.39 -4.16 9.52
N THR A 42 -13.36 -4.41 8.66
CA THR A 42 -14.80 -4.48 8.99
C THR A 42 -15.39 -5.82 8.60
N GLU A 43 -16.47 -6.23 9.24
CA GLU A 43 -17.12 -7.51 8.98
C GLU A 43 -17.70 -7.59 7.59
N GLU A 44 -18.34 -6.53 7.16
CA GLU A 44 -19.01 -6.42 5.86
C GLU A 44 -18.72 -5.07 5.19
N ASP A 45 -19.25 -4.84 4.01
CA ASP A 45 -19.17 -3.55 3.31
C ASP A 45 -20.01 -2.51 4.05
N THR A 46 -19.40 -1.94 5.05
CA THR A 46 -20.04 -1.08 6.06
C THR A 46 -20.19 0.33 5.55
N LEU A 47 -21.37 0.90 5.77
CA LEU A 47 -21.59 2.32 5.55
C LEU A 47 -20.87 3.13 6.64
N PHE A 48 -20.11 4.11 6.22
CA PHE A 48 -19.41 5.03 7.11
C PHE A 48 -19.55 6.46 6.62
N ASN A 49 -19.43 7.38 7.55
CA ASN A 49 -19.42 8.81 7.23
C ASN A 49 -18.09 9.42 7.65
N ILE A 50 -17.46 10.18 6.73
CA ILE A 50 -16.26 10.94 7.03
C ILE A 50 -16.59 12.42 7.00
N SER A 51 -16.40 13.08 8.14
CA SER A 51 -16.47 14.53 8.26
C SER A 51 -15.10 15.11 8.59
N LYS A 52 -14.81 16.31 8.09
CA LYS A 52 -13.54 16.98 8.28
C LYS A 52 -13.76 18.46 8.58
N ASN A 53 -12.97 18.99 9.50
CA ASN A 53 -12.74 20.43 9.67
C ASN A 53 -11.23 20.72 9.78
N ASN A 54 -10.84 21.91 10.17
CA ASN A 54 -9.41 22.29 10.22
C ASN A 54 -8.60 21.54 11.28
N ASP A 55 -9.26 21.01 12.31
CA ASP A 55 -8.60 20.42 13.49
C ASP A 55 -8.84 18.91 13.60
N TYR A 56 -9.85 18.39 12.88
CA TYR A 56 -10.30 17.00 13.04
C TYR A 56 -10.71 16.36 11.73
N ILE A 57 -10.41 15.07 11.63
CA ILE A 57 -11.07 14.12 10.71
C ILE A 57 -11.83 13.15 11.59
N VAL A 58 -13.12 12.96 11.34
CA VAL A 58 -13.98 12.05 12.09
C VAL A 58 -14.53 11.00 11.15
N ILE A 59 -14.22 9.74 11.45
CA ILE A 59 -14.83 8.58 10.79
C ILE A 59 -15.92 8.07 11.75
N SER A 60 -17.16 8.04 11.28
CA SER A 60 -18.31 7.53 12.03
C SER A 60 -18.82 6.26 11.38
N VAL A 61 -19.00 5.20 12.15
CA VAL A 61 -19.59 3.93 11.73
C VAL A 61 -20.80 3.69 12.62
N ASP A 62 -21.97 3.65 12.02
CA ASP A 62 -23.23 3.41 12.73
C ASP A 62 -23.43 1.91 12.96
N ASP A 63 -24.19 1.56 13.99
CA ASP A 63 -24.48 0.17 14.42
C ASP A 63 -23.22 -0.70 14.48
N ALA A 64 -22.16 -0.15 15.09
CA ALA A 64 -20.85 -0.76 15.13
C ALA A 64 -20.38 -1.10 16.55
N GLU A 65 -19.57 -2.16 16.63
CA GLU A 65 -18.80 -2.50 17.82
C GLU A 65 -17.32 -2.71 17.49
N VAL A 66 -16.48 -2.55 18.49
CA VAL A 66 -15.04 -2.74 18.37
C VAL A 66 -14.66 -4.04 19.06
N LEU A 67 -14.07 -4.98 18.33
CA LEU A 67 -13.68 -6.28 18.88
C LEU A 67 -12.25 -6.32 19.38
N SER A 68 -11.36 -5.48 18.87
CA SER A 68 -9.91 -5.59 19.15
C SER A 68 -9.42 -4.58 20.16
N ASP A 69 -8.52 -5.03 21.06
CA ASP A 69 -7.74 -4.17 21.95
C ASP A 69 -6.83 -3.19 21.20
N THR A 70 -6.59 -3.44 19.92
CA THR A 70 -5.84 -2.54 19.01
C THR A 70 -6.42 -1.13 19.00
N PHE A 71 -7.74 -1.02 19.14
CA PHE A 71 -8.42 0.27 19.22
C PHE A 71 -8.25 0.99 20.56
N SER A 72 -7.90 0.27 21.60
CA SER A 72 -7.79 0.82 22.97
C SER A 72 -6.43 1.48 23.22
N ASN A 73 -5.37 1.02 22.53
CA ASN A 73 -3.99 1.40 22.76
C ASN A 73 -3.30 1.87 21.49
N ILE A 74 -3.98 2.69 20.67
CA ILE A 74 -3.37 3.22 19.45
C ILE A 74 -2.32 4.26 19.82
N PHE A 75 -1.05 3.86 19.74
CA PHE A 75 0.06 4.78 19.79
C PHE A 75 0.37 5.27 18.38
N PHE A 76 0.28 6.58 18.16
CA PHE A 76 0.44 7.19 16.85
C PHE A 76 1.74 8.01 16.82
N GLU A 77 2.67 7.60 15.95
CA GLU A 77 3.84 8.40 15.58
C GLU A 77 3.66 8.86 14.13
N ASP A 78 3.02 10.00 13.96
CA ASP A 78 2.70 10.55 12.65
C ASP A 78 2.80 12.07 12.66
N GLU A 79 3.34 12.64 11.59
CA GLU A 79 3.49 14.09 11.48
C GLU A 79 2.17 14.82 11.24
N ARG A 80 1.14 14.12 10.70
CA ARG A 80 -0.17 14.68 10.32
C ARG A 80 -1.19 14.55 11.42
N ILE A 81 -1.09 13.46 12.20
CA ILE A 81 -2.06 13.09 13.21
C ILE A 81 -1.41 13.20 14.59
N GLN A 82 -1.87 14.15 15.38
CA GLN A 82 -1.35 14.37 16.74
C GLN A 82 -1.91 13.37 17.75
N LYS A 83 -3.18 12.99 17.57
CA LYS A 83 -3.89 12.13 18.52
C LYS A 83 -5.12 11.50 17.86
N ILE A 84 -5.41 10.26 18.30
CA ILE A 84 -6.68 9.61 18.02
C ILE A 84 -7.50 9.51 19.30
N ARG A 85 -8.81 9.69 19.16
CA ARG A 85 -9.80 9.38 20.19
C ARG A 85 -10.89 8.50 19.60
N ILE A 86 -11.26 7.47 20.32
CA ILE A 86 -12.40 6.63 20.00
C ILE A 86 -13.52 7.01 20.95
N LYS A 87 -14.67 7.35 20.39
CA LYS A 87 -15.86 7.69 21.16
C LYS A 87 -17.02 6.81 20.70
N ARG A 88 -17.67 6.16 21.65
CA ARG A 88 -18.96 5.52 21.43
C ARG A 88 -20.06 6.54 21.75
N ASP A 89 -20.94 6.77 20.78
CA ASP A 89 -22.10 7.64 20.92
C ASP A 89 -23.34 6.83 20.55
N ARG A 90 -24.02 6.26 21.57
CA ARG A 90 -25.05 5.23 21.43
C ARG A 90 -24.51 4.00 20.72
N GLU A 91 -24.91 3.73 19.48
CA GLU A 91 -24.49 2.61 18.64
C GLU A 91 -23.45 3.01 17.58
N THR A 92 -23.17 4.31 17.48
CA THR A 92 -22.15 4.85 16.52
C THR A 92 -20.76 4.83 17.17
N ILE A 93 -19.79 4.25 16.47
CA ILE A 93 -18.37 4.36 16.79
C ILE A 93 -17.79 5.54 16.03
N LYS A 94 -17.17 6.49 16.74
CA LYS A 94 -16.51 7.65 16.17
C LYS A 94 -15.01 7.58 16.41
N LEU A 95 -14.24 7.51 15.34
CA LEU A 95 -12.79 7.63 15.33
C LEU A 95 -12.43 9.07 15.03
N ILE A 96 -11.88 9.79 16.00
CA ILE A 96 -11.60 11.23 15.90
C ILE A 96 -10.09 11.41 15.82
N PHE A 97 -9.61 11.85 14.67
CA PHE A 97 -8.21 12.13 14.39
C PHE A 97 -7.96 13.61 14.55
N HIS A 98 -7.18 14.01 15.54
CA HIS A 98 -6.71 15.38 15.68
C HIS A 98 -5.58 15.62 14.69
N ILE A 99 -5.76 16.55 13.77
CA ILE A 99 -4.80 16.91 12.73
C ILE A 99 -4.13 18.23 13.05
N ASN A 100 -2.93 18.47 12.52
CA ASN A 100 -2.16 19.67 12.81
C ASN A 100 -2.29 20.77 11.75
N LYS A 101 -2.88 20.47 10.61
CA LYS A 101 -3.15 21.39 9.50
C LYS A 101 -4.24 20.83 8.60
N ASP A 102 -4.63 21.55 7.58
CA ASP A 102 -5.58 21.05 6.59
C ASP A 102 -4.93 20.02 5.64
N TYR A 103 -5.67 18.96 5.31
CA TYR A 103 -5.29 17.85 4.45
C TYR A 103 -6.42 17.53 3.48
N ARG A 104 -6.08 16.92 2.34
CA ARG A 104 -7.05 16.26 1.48
C ARG A 104 -7.30 14.85 2.02
N VAL A 105 -8.56 14.48 2.14
CA VAL A 105 -8.97 13.13 2.55
C VAL A 105 -9.52 12.39 1.34
N LYS A 106 -8.97 11.21 1.06
CA LYS A 106 -9.50 10.24 0.11
C LYS A 106 -9.89 8.99 0.88
N HIS A 107 -11.01 8.37 0.54
CA HIS A 107 -11.44 7.13 1.17
C HIS A 107 -12.12 6.22 0.17
N PHE A 108 -12.08 4.92 0.44
CA PHE A 108 -12.71 3.87 -0.35
C PHE A 108 -12.80 2.58 0.46
N THR A 109 -13.61 1.63 0.01
CA THR A 109 -13.70 0.29 0.60
C THR A 109 -13.01 -0.74 -0.29
N LEU A 110 -12.52 -1.82 0.33
CA LEU A 110 -11.92 -2.96 -0.34
C LEU A 110 -12.60 -4.23 0.14
N ALA A 111 -13.05 -5.06 -0.80
CA ALA A 111 -13.61 -6.36 -0.52
C ALA A 111 -12.54 -7.35 0.01
N PRO A 112 -12.96 -8.42 0.72
CA PRO A 112 -12.11 -9.53 1.08
C PRO A 112 -11.42 -10.14 -0.14
N ASN A 113 -10.26 -10.71 0.07
CA ASN A 113 -9.49 -11.40 -0.96
C ASN A 113 -8.65 -12.54 -0.36
N THR A 114 -7.80 -13.18 -1.14
CA THR A 114 -6.96 -14.31 -0.69
C THR A 114 -6.02 -13.96 0.46
N LYS A 115 -5.64 -12.70 0.60
CA LYS A 115 -4.71 -12.19 1.62
C LYS A 115 -5.45 -11.61 2.84
N TYR A 116 -6.55 -10.91 2.62
CA TYR A 116 -7.34 -10.20 3.63
C TYR A 116 -8.73 -10.80 3.72
N LYS A 117 -9.08 -11.32 4.90
CA LYS A 117 -10.35 -12.02 5.14
C LYS A 117 -11.54 -11.08 5.31
N HIS A 118 -11.28 -9.86 5.77
CA HIS A 118 -12.30 -8.87 6.10
C HIS A 118 -12.40 -7.79 5.03
N HIS A 119 -13.55 -7.13 4.95
CA HIS A 119 -13.69 -5.86 4.27
C HIS A 119 -12.77 -4.83 4.90
N ARG A 120 -12.37 -3.82 4.16
CA ARG A 120 -11.43 -2.79 4.64
C ARG A 120 -11.92 -1.41 4.24
N LEU A 121 -12.11 -0.56 5.22
CA LEU A 121 -12.22 0.87 5.01
C LEU A 121 -10.79 1.45 4.95
N VAL A 122 -10.45 2.08 3.85
CA VAL A 122 -9.18 2.77 3.64
C VAL A 122 -9.40 4.27 3.64
N VAL A 123 -8.60 4.99 4.42
CA VAL A 123 -8.62 6.46 4.48
C VAL A 123 -7.21 6.99 4.33
N ASP A 124 -6.98 7.76 3.27
CA ASP A 124 -5.73 8.43 3.00
C ASP A 124 -5.83 9.91 3.39
N ILE A 125 -5.00 10.33 4.32
CA ILE A 125 -4.81 11.72 4.74
C ILE A 125 -3.61 12.27 3.96
N ILE A 126 -3.86 13.07 2.94
CA ILE A 126 -2.90 13.48 1.92
C ILE A 126 -2.52 14.94 2.15
N ASP A 127 -1.22 15.22 2.15
CA ASP A 127 -0.74 16.60 2.19
C ASP A 127 -1.39 17.39 1.05
N LEU A 128 -1.99 18.53 1.39
CA LEU A 128 -2.28 19.52 0.38
C LEU A 128 -0.90 19.89 -0.20
N GLU A 129 -0.72 19.69 -1.50
CA GLU A 129 0.51 20.09 -2.15
C GLU A 129 0.91 21.46 -1.60
N ALA A 130 1.90 21.48 -0.73
CA ALA A 130 2.63 22.70 -0.52
C ALA A 130 3.01 23.10 -1.95
N LYS A 131 2.40 24.22 -2.46
CA LYS A 131 2.88 24.88 -3.67
C LYS A 131 4.37 24.72 -3.59
N SER A 132 4.96 23.92 -4.46
CA SER A 132 6.35 23.51 -4.44
C SER A 132 7.20 24.74 -4.11
N THR A 133 7.30 25.06 -2.85
CA THR A 133 8.41 25.79 -2.30
C THR A 133 9.51 24.74 -2.18
N VAL A 134 9.89 24.14 -3.31
CA VAL A 134 11.30 24.04 -3.57
C VAL A 134 11.76 25.48 -3.31
N LYS A 135 12.22 25.78 -2.10
CA LYS A 135 13.17 26.87 -1.91
C LYS A 135 14.19 26.52 -2.99
N SER A 136 14.10 27.27 -4.08
CA SER A 136 15.17 27.45 -5.02
C SER A 136 16.31 28.01 -4.16
N THR A 137 16.94 27.13 -3.41
CA THR A 137 18.34 27.31 -3.11
C THR A 137 18.89 27.36 -4.52
N LYS A 138 19.25 28.60 -4.95
CA LYS A 138 20.01 28.84 -6.18
C LYS A 138 20.90 27.64 -6.33
N PRO A 139 20.87 26.92 -7.47
CA PRO A 139 21.74 25.78 -7.62
C PRO A 139 23.14 26.30 -7.30
N VAL A 140 23.65 25.91 -6.15
CA VAL A 140 25.08 25.91 -5.96
C VAL A 140 25.52 25.00 -7.10
N LYS A 141 26.10 25.59 -8.13
CA LYS A 141 26.77 24.90 -9.23
C LYS A 141 27.94 24.14 -8.62
N ASP A 142 27.64 23.09 -7.91
CA ASP A 142 28.60 22.03 -7.67
C ASP A 142 28.68 21.22 -8.95
N GLN A 143 29.49 21.70 -9.86
CA GLN A 143 29.73 21.11 -11.18
C GLN A 143 30.26 19.67 -11.09
N THR A 144 30.60 19.21 -9.90
CA THR A 144 31.08 17.84 -9.64
C THR A 144 29.96 16.81 -9.48
N LEU A 145 28.67 17.21 -9.26
CA LEU A 145 27.54 16.30 -9.13
C LEU A 145 26.84 15.98 -10.45
N SER A 146 27.19 16.64 -11.55
CA SER A 146 26.49 16.58 -12.84
C SER A 146 26.69 15.28 -13.63
N ASN A 147 27.64 14.40 -13.24
CA ASN A 147 28.01 13.23 -14.05
C ASN A 147 27.77 11.87 -13.39
N ARG A 148 27.21 11.83 -12.17
CA ARG A 148 26.94 10.54 -11.49
C ARG A 148 25.79 9.80 -12.16
N LYS A 149 26.01 8.52 -12.47
CA LYS A 149 24.91 7.65 -12.92
C LYS A 149 23.98 7.37 -11.75
N ILE A 150 22.69 7.64 -11.95
CA ILE A 150 21.66 7.46 -10.91
C ILE A 150 21.10 6.04 -11.01
N ILE A 151 21.12 5.32 -9.90
CA ILE A 151 20.56 3.98 -9.75
C ILE A 151 19.38 4.07 -8.79
N LEU A 152 18.18 3.78 -9.28
CA LEU A 152 17.03 3.66 -8.40
C LEU A 152 16.95 2.23 -7.87
N VAL A 153 16.96 2.10 -6.56
CA VAL A 153 16.79 0.82 -5.86
C VAL A 153 15.39 0.77 -5.27
N ASP A 154 14.60 -0.14 -5.77
CA ASP A 154 13.23 -0.35 -5.37
C ASP A 154 13.16 -1.44 -4.31
N ALA A 155 12.63 -1.09 -3.15
CA ALA A 155 12.28 -2.06 -2.13
C ALA A 155 10.84 -2.52 -2.36
N GLY A 156 10.65 -3.71 -2.91
CA GLY A 156 9.33 -4.26 -3.21
C GLY A 156 8.41 -4.27 -1.99
N HIS A 157 7.09 -4.22 -2.23
CA HIS A 157 6.05 -4.18 -1.20
C HIS A 157 6.11 -2.93 -0.31
N GLY A 158 5.47 -2.98 0.87
CA GLY A 158 5.47 -1.89 1.86
C GLY A 158 4.08 -1.56 2.38
N GLY A 159 4.01 -0.99 3.57
CA GLY A 159 2.75 -0.60 4.19
C GLY A 159 1.79 -1.76 4.35
N GLU A 160 0.60 -1.64 3.82
CA GLU A 160 -0.42 -2.67 3.82
C GLU A 160 0.05 -3.95 3.10
N ASP A 161 0.80 -3.81 2.01
CA ASP A 161 1.32 -4.96 1.30
C ASP A 161 2.56 -5.55 1.98
N SER A 162 2.37 -6.64 2.73
CA SER A 162 3.46 -7.34 3.43
C SER A 162 4.40 -8.11 2.50
N GLY A 163 4.00 -8.37 1.23
CA GLY A 163 4.64 -9.40 0.42
C GLY A 163 4.41 -10.80 1.00
N ALA A 164 5.31 -11.71 0.73
CA ALA A 164 5.32 -13.05 1.30
C ALA A 164 5.55 -13.01 2.82
N ILE A 165 4.98 -14.00 3.53
CA ILE A 165 5.14 -14.13 4.98
C ILE A 165 5.87 -15.45 5.27
N GLY A 166 7.07 -15.35 5.82
CA GLY A 166 7.89 -16.47 6.19
C GLY A 166 7.38 -17.21 7.44
N LYS A 167 7.95 -18.38 7.73
CA LYS A 167 7.54 -19.25 8.85
C LYS A 167 7.53 -18.55 10.21
N ASN A 168 8.44 -17.62 10.43
CA ASN A 168 8.56 -16.85 11.68
C ASN A 168 7.78 -15.53 11.62
N LYS A 169 6.75 -15.44 10.80
CA LYS A 169 5.98 -14.21 10.54
C LYS A 169 6.82 -13.05 9.99
N THR A 170 8.03 -13.34 9.48
CA THR A 170 8.86 -12.35 8.81
C THR A 170 8.18 -11.92 7.51
N GLN A 171 7.96 -10.63 7.36
CA GLN A 171 7.33 -10.06 6.17
C GLN A 171 8.38 -9.68 5.12
N GLU A 172 8.12 -10.01 3.88
CA GLU A 172 9.00 -9.73 2.74
C GLU A 172 9.33 -8.24 2.63
N LYS A 173 8.35 -7.36 2.83
CA LYS A 173 8.55 -5.89 2.78
C LYS A 173 9.68 -5.39 3.67
N ASN A 174 9.85 -6.01 4.84
CA ASN A 174 10.89 -5.63 5.80
C ASN A 174 12.27 -6.11 5.35
N VAL A 175 12.33 -7.32 4.80
CA VAL A 175 13.55 -7.91 4.24
C VAL A 175 14.02 -7.09 3.04
N ASN A 176 13.11 -6.81 2.11
CA ASN A 176 13.40 -6.02 0.91
C ASN A 176 13.93 -4.64 1.25
N LEU A 177 13.31 -3.94 2.23
CA LEU A 177 13.76 -2.63 2.66
C LEU A 177 15.16 -2.68 3.30
N ALA A 178 15.42 -3.71 4.12
CA ALA A 178 16.73 -3.88 4.76
C ALA A 178 17.84 -4.14 3.74
N ILE A 179 17.57 -4.99 2.73
CA ILE A 179 18.53 -5.28 1.65
C ILE A 179 18.73 -4.03 0.78
N ALA A 180 17.65 -3.35 0.38
CA ALA A 180 17.72 -2.15 -0.45
C ALA A 180 18.53 -1.03 0.22
N LYS A 181 18.35 -0.81 1.52
CA LYS A 181 19.15 0.17 2.29
C LYS A 181 20.65 -0.18 2.28
N LYS A 182 20.99 -1.45 2.45
CA LYS A 182 22.40 -1.90 2.41
C LYS A 182 22.99 -1.75 1.00
N LEU A 183 22.20 -2.08 -0.03
CA LEU A 183 22.63 -1.95 -1.43
C LEU A 183 22.91 -0.48 -1.76
N VAL A 184 21.98 0.43 -1.42
CA VAL A 184 22.16 1.87 -1.62
C VAL A 184 23.41 2.39 -0.90
N ALA A 185 23.63 2.00 0.36
CA ALA A 185 24.83 2.37 1.10
C ALA A 185 26.12 1.85 0.45
N THR A 186 26.06 0.66 -0.16
CA THR A 186 27.21 0.07 -0.87
C THR A 186 27.49 0.78 -2.18
N ILE A 187 26.47 1.03 -3.00
CA ILE A 187 26.62 1.73 -4.29
C ILE A 187 27.14 3.15 -4.07
N ASN A 188 26.66 3.85 -3.06
CA ASN A 188 27.07 5.24 -2.76
C ASN A 188 28.51 5.38 -2.28
N LYS A 189 29.23 4.29 -2.02
CA LYS A 189 30.68 4.33 -1.80
C LYS A 189 31.46 4.63 -3.09
N ASN A 190 30.86 4.36 -4.24
CA ASN A 190 31.46 4.70 -5.53
C ASN A 190 31.15 6.17 -5.89
N PRO A 191 32.16 7.04 -6.08
CA PRO A 191 31.95 8.47 -6.34
C PRO A 191 31.27 8.74 -7.69
N GLU A 192 31.30 7.81 -8.64
CA GLU A 192 30.66 7.96 -9.96
C GLU A 192 29.17 7.57 -9.94
N LEU A 193 28.71 6.94 -8.88
CA LEU A 193 27.34 6.43 -8.75
C LEU A 193 26.57 7.18 -7.67
N LYS A 194 25.25 7.29 -7.86
CA LYS A 194 24.31 7.76 -6.85
C LYS A 194 23.12 6.80 -6.81
N ALA A 195 22.96 6.08 -5.72
CA ALA A 195 21.79 5.24 -5.51
C ALA A 195 20.73 5.95 -4.68
N ILE A 196 19.45 5.80 -5.06
CA ILE A 196 18.29 6.38 -4.40
C ILE A 196 17.29 5.26 -4.14
N LEU A 197 16.63 5.29 -2.98
CA LEU A 197 15.54 4.35 -2.65
C LEU A 197 14.20 4.84 -3.19
N THR A 198 13.33 3.92 -3.62
CA THR A 198 11.92 4.24 -3.87
C THR A 198 11.19 4.56 -2.58
N ARG A 199 11.45 3.79 -1.51
CA ARG A 199 10.93 4.04 -0.16
C ARG A 199 12.01 3.88 0.89
N SER A 200 11.98 4.75 1.88
CA SER A 200 12.91 4.73 3.02
C SER A 200 12.29 4.15 4.31
N GLY A 201 10.96 3.99 4.33
CA GLY A 201 10.15 3.48 5.44
C GLY A 201 9.19 2.37 5.03
N ASP A 202 8.35 1.96 5.99
CA ASP A 202 7.29 0.98 5.76
C ASP A 202 6.01 1.70 5.30
N TYR A 203 5.92 1.97 4.02
CA TYR A 203 4.73 2.49 3.34
C TYR A 203 4.63 1.92 1.92
N TYR A 204 3.40 1.83 1.43
CA TYR A 204 3.12 1.31 0.11
C TYR A 204 3.36 2.36 -0.98
N ILE A 205 3.98 1.95 -2.08
CA ILE A 205 4.13 2.74 -3.31
C ILE A 205 3.55 1.94 -4.47
N PRO A 206 2.54 2.48 -5.19
CA PRO A 206 2.00 1.85 -6.39
C PRO A 206 3.09 1.60 -7.45
N LEU A 207 2.94 0.55 -8.24
CA LEU A 207 3.93 0.16 -9.26
C LEU A 207 4.22 1.30 -10.24
N THR A 208 3.19 1.99 -10.72
CA THR A 208 3.31 3.14 -11.62
C THR A 208 4.08 4.30 -10.97
N LYS A 209 3.88 4.53 -9.68
CA LYS A 209 4.59 5.58 -8.93
C LYS A 209 6.09 5.27 -8.80
N ARG A 210 6.47 3.99 -8.64
CA ARG A 210 7.89 3.57 -8.60
C ARG A 210 8.61 3.93 -9.89
N ILE A 211 7.97 3.72 -11.04
CA ILE A 211 8.49 4.09 -12.35
C ILE A 211 8.56 5.61 -12.50
N THR A 212 7.52 6.33 -12.06
CA THR A 212 7.51 7.80 -12.09
C THR A 212 8.67 8.38 -11.26
N ILE A 213 9.00 7.77 -10.12
CA ILE A 213 10.17 8.18 -9.32
C ILE A 213 11.46 7.98 -10.14
N ALA A 214 11.61 6.84 -10.82
CA ALA A 214 12.78 6.58 -11.65
C ALA A 214 12.96 7.64 -12.74
N GLN A 215 11.88 8.01 -13.42
CA GLN A 215 11.88 9.05 -14.45
C GLN A 215 12.22 10.43 -13.88
N LYS A 216 11.57 10.82 -12.78
CA LYS A 216 11.79 12.12 -12.12
C LYS A 216 13.25 12.29 -11.68
N GLU A 217 13.85 11.22 -11.17
CA GLU A 217 15.25 11.22 -10.73
C GLU A 217 16.23 11.03 -11.90
N ASN A 218 15.76 10.88 -13.14
CA ASN A 218 16.57 10.54 -14.33
C ASN A 218 17.45 9.31 -14.08
N ALA A 219 16.88 8.25 -13.48
CA ALA A 219 17.62 7.04 -13.18
C ALA A 219 18.09 6.33 -14.45
N THR A 220 19.37 6.01 -14.51
CA THR A 220 19.97 5.24 -15.60
C THR A 220 19.77 3.73 -15.43
N MET A 221 19.46 3.31 -14.23
CA MET A 221 19.21 1.91 -13.86
C MET A 221 18.13 1.83 -12.79
N PHE A 222 17.26 0.81 -12.91
CA PHE A 222 16.24 0.45 -11.92
C PHE A 222 16.49 -0.98 -11.44
N ILE A 223 16.63 -1.17 -10.13
CA ILE A 223 16.82 -2.48 -9.49
C ILE A 223 15.72 -2.67 -8.46
N SER A 224 14.86 -3.68 -8.65
CA SER A 224 13.84 -4.05 -7.67
C SER A 224 14.29 -5.25 -6.85
N ILE A 225 14.08 -5.17 -5.55
CA ILE A 225 14.47 -6.19 -4.56
C ILE A 225 13.21 -6.87 -4.04
N HIS A 226 13.16 -8.20 -4.19
CA HIS A 226 12.11 -9.08 -3.70
C HIS A 226 12.70 -10.28 -2.97
N ALA A 227 11.93 -10.89 -2.08
CA ALA A 227 12.26 -12.10 -1.34
C ALA A 227 11.06 -13.07 -1.42
N ASP A 228 10.75 -13.47 -2.65
CA ASP A 228 9.59 -14.30 -2.96
C ASP A 228 9.59 -15.61 -2.19
N SER A 229 8.40 -16.09 -1.83
CA SER A 229 8.22 -17.42 -1.32
C SER A 229 7.88 -18.39 -2.44
N VAL A 230 8.41 -19.60 -2.33
CA VAL A 230 8.06 -20.73 -3.20
C VAL A 230 7.57 -21.90 -2.34
N GLU A 231 6.68 -22.73 -2.89
CA GLU A 231 6.13 -23.88 -2.18
C GLU A 231 7.20 -24.90 -1.77
N SER A 232 8.28 -25.01 -2.56
CA SER A 232 9.35 -25.97 -2.30
C SER A 232 10.29 -25.50 -1.20
N SER A 233 10.35 -26.25 -0.11
CA SER A 233 11.31 -26.00 0.99
C SER A 233 12.78 -26.22 0.60
N SER A 234 13.04 -26.82 -0.55
CA SER A 234 14.39 -27.07 -1.09
C SER A 234 14.93 -25.91 -1.92
N ALA A 235 14.09 -24.93 -2.28
CA ALA A 235 14.53 -23.78 -3.06
C ALA A 235 15.52 -22.91 -2.26
N LYS A 236 16.66 -22.64 -2.84
CA LYS A 236 17.76 -21.84 -2.25
C LYS A 236 18.42 -21.02 -3.33
N GLY A 237 19.01 -19.89 -2.93
CA GLY A 237 19.78 -19.02 -3.81
C GLY A 237 19.02 -17.75 -4.19
N ALA A 238 19.57 -17.01 -5.13
CA ALA A 238 18.99 -15.80 -5.69
C ALA A 238 18.73 -15.99 -7.19
N SER A 239 17.71 -15.31 -7.68
CA SER A 239 17.39 -15.22 -9.10
C SER A 239 17.40 -13.78 -9.56
N ILE A 240 17.94 -13.52 -10.74
CA ILE A 240 17.92 -12.21 -11.35
C ILE A 240 17.06 -12.27 -12.60
N TYR A 241 16.10 -11.36 -12.68
CA TYR A 241 15.20 -11.21 -13.82
C TYR A 241 15.52 -9.93 -14.56
N THR A 242 15.58 -10.01 -15.87
CA THR A 242 15.71 -8.84 -16.73
C THR A 242 14.48 -8.70 -17.60
N LEU A 243 14.13 -7.47 -17.98
CA LEU A 243 13.04 -7.24 -18.93
C LEU A 243 13.37 -7.88 -20.28
N SER A 244 12.34 -8.39 -20.96
CA SER A 244 12.47 -9.02 -22.28
C SER A 244 11.28 -8.66 -23.16
N GLU A 245 11.54 -8.30 -24.41
CA GLU A 245 10.48 -8.03 -25.41
C GLU A 245 9.67 -9.27 -25.78
N LYS A 246 10.28 -10.46 -25.66
CA LYS A 246 9.64 -11.72 -26.03
C LYS A 246 8.69 -12.27 -24.97
N GLY A 247 8.44 -11.50 -23.92
CA GLY A 247 7.66 -11.95 -22.77
C GLY A 247 8.40 -12.98 -21.94
N ASN A 248 7.69 -13.56 -20.98
CA ASN A 248 8.27 -14.41 -19.99
C ASN A 248 8.07 -15.88 -20.35
N ASN A 249 9.15 -16.60 -20.60
CA ASN A 249 9.11 -18.03 -20.96
C ASN A 249 9.18 -18.95 -19.72
N SER A 250 9.53 -18.44 -18.54
CA SER A 250 9.63 -19.23 -17.33
C SER A 250 8.32 -19.18 -16.52
N LYS A 251 7.88 -20.34 -16.01
CA LYS A 251 6.68 -20.45 -15.17
C LYS A 251 6.80 -19.56 -13.93
N LEU A 252 7.98 -19.55 -13.30
CA LEU A 252 8.25 -18.77 -12.11
C LEU A 252 8.13 -17.27 -12.35
N ALA A 253 8.68 -16.78 -13.47
CA ALA A 253 8.62 -15.37 -13.79
C ALA A 253 7.20 -14.92 -14.20
N LYS A 254 6.36 -15.79 -14.79
CA LYS A 254 4.92 -15.51 -14.99
C LYS A 254 4.16 -15.43 -13.67
N GLN A 255 4.47 -16.31 -12.73
CA GLN A 255 3.87 -16.25 -11.39
C GLN A 255 4.27 -14.97 -10.67
N LEU A 256 5.53 -14.57 -10.76
CA LEU A 256 6.02 -13.31 -10.19
C LEU A 256 5.28 -12.11 -10.79
N GLU A 257 5.18 -12.03 -12.12
CA GLU A 257 4.45 -10.99 -12.82
C GLU A 257 2.99 -10.91 -12.36
N GLN A 258 2.29 -12.05 -12.30
CA GLN A 258 0.91 -12.11 -11.83
C GLN A 258 0.79 -11.64 -10.37
N SER A 259 1.69 -12.08 -9.48
CA SER A 259 1.66 -11.67 -8.07
C SER A 259 1.89 -10.18 -7.90
N GLN A 260 2.80 -9.59 -8.67
CA GLN A 260 3.10 -8.16 -8.63
C GLN A 260 1.94 -7.32 -9.18
N ASN A 261 1.28 -7.75 -10.26
CA ASN A 261 0.12 -7.04 -10.83
C ASN A 261 -1.09 -7.02 -9.87
N LEU A 262 -1.24 -8.04 -9.01
CA LEU A 262 -2.29 -8.08 -7.99
C LEU A 262 -2.04 -7.13 -6.81
N VAL A 263 -0.81 -6.71 -6.60
CA VAL A 263 -0.41 -5.87 -5.45
C VAL A 263 -1.13 -4.52 -5.46
N ASP A 264 -1.23 -3.87 -6.62
CA ASP A 264 -1.93 -2.58 -6.75
C ASP A 264 -3.43 -2.72 -6.42
N GLN A 265 -4.04 -3.86 -6.75
CA GLN A 265 -5.44 -4.15 -6.38
C GLN A 265 -5.62 -4.33 -4.88
N PHE A 266 -4.64 -4.96 -4.20
CA PHE A 266 -4.69 -5.15 -2.75
C PHE A 266 -4.47 -3.83 -1.99
N GLY A 267 -3.66 -2.93 -2.54
CA GLY A 267 -3.41 -1.60 -2.01
C GLY A 267 -4.50 -0.57 -2.33
N GLY A 268 -5.59 -0.98 -3.03
CA GLY A 268 -6.70 -0.09 -3.37
C GLY A 268 -6.28 1.06 -4.27
N VAL A 269 -5.30 0.84 -5.10
CA VAL A 269 -5.03 1.73 -6.23
C VAL A 269 -6.17 1.52 -7.21
N GLU A 270 -7.01 2.56 -7.41
CA GLU A 270 -7.89 2.54 -8.55
C GLU A 270 -7.03 2.22 -9.76
N THR A 271 -7.24 1.06 -10.35
CA THR A 271 -6.70 0.73 -11.66
C THR A 271 -7.37 1.72 -12.62
N VAL A 272 -6.81 2.92 -12.68
CA VAL A 272 -7.10 3.83 -13.78
C VAL A 272 -6.71 3.05 -15.02
N ILE A 273 -7.74 2.61 -15.67
CA ILE A 273 -7.80 1.99 -16.97
C ILE A 273 -6.57 2.44 -17.78
N ASP A 274 -5.79 1.45 -18.25
CA ASP A 274 -4.63 1.62 -19.13
C ASP A 274 -3.22 1.65 -18.48
N ASN A 275 -3.02 0.90 -17.41
CA ASN A 275 -1.66 0.60 -16.95
C ASN A 275 -0.80 -0.03 -18.06
N ASP A 276 -1.40 -0.81 -18.96
CA ASP A 276 -0.72 -1.43 -20.08
C ASP A 276 -0.23 -0.39 -21.11
N GLN A 277 -1.01 0.63 -21.41
CA GLN A 277 -0.63 1.68 -22.36
C GLN A 277 0.40 2.64 -21.75
N PHE A 278 0.24 2.98 -20.46
CA PHE A 278 1.20 3.81 -19.75
C PHE A 278 2.56 3.08 -19.60
N LEU A 279 2.55 1.81 -19.19
CA LEU A 279 3.75 0.98 -19.13
C LEU A 279 4.37 0.75 -20.50
N LYS A 280 3.56 0.53 -21.54
CA LYS A 280 4.03 0.42 -22.93
C LYS A 280 4.70 1.70 -23.39
N ASN A 281 4.14 2.87 -23.11
CA ASN A 281 4.72 4.16 -23.50
C ASN A 281 6.05 4.43 -22.79
N ILE A 282 6.15 4.09 -21.51
CA ILE A 282 7.38 4.22 -20.71
C ILE A 282 8.46 3.27 -21.23
N LEU A 283 8.09 2.04 -21.54
CA LEU A 283 9.02 1.02 -22.04
C LEU A 283 9.44 1.29 -23.50
N THR A 284 8.70 2.10 -24.25
CA THR A 284 9.06 2.50 -25.63
C THR A 284 10.12 3.60 -25.71
N ASP A 285 10.29 4.39 -24.64
CA ASP A 285 11.14 5.58 -24.67
C ASP A 285 12.64 5.29 -24.47
N PHE A 286 12.98 4.06 -24.07
CA PHE A 286 14.38 3.61 -24.03
C PHE A 286 14.67 2.75 -25.24
N SER A 287 15.84 2.92 -25.88
CA SER A 287 16.27 2.05 -26.97
C SER A 287 16.33 0.60 -26.46
N ARG A 288 15.26 -0.14 -26.71
CA ARG A 288 14.91 -1.42 -26.06
C ARG A 288 16.04 -2.44 -26.11
N LYS A 289 16.68 -2.56 -27.26
CA LYS A 289 17.70 -3.59 -27.51
C LYS A 289 18.98 -3.39 -26.68
N ASP A 290 19.46 -2.15 -26.60
CA ASP A 290 20.69 -1.85 -25.83
C ASP A 290 20.44 -2.00 -24.32
N ARG A 291 19.26 -1.60 -23.85
CA ARG A 291 18.85 -1.82 -22.46
C ARG A 291 18.85 -3.29 -22.07
N ASP A 292 18.26 -4.15 -22.90
CA ASP A 292 18.16 -5.60 -22.62
C ASP A 292 19.55 -6.24 -22.58
N ILE A 293 20.45 -5.86 -23.49
CA ILE A 293 21.83 -6.32 -23.50
C ILE A 293 22.58 -5.88 -22.23
N GLN A 294 22.45 -4.63 -21.80
CA GLN A 294 23.11 -4.12 -20.60
C GLN A 294 22.56 -4.77 -19.32
N SER A 295 21.23 -4.94 -19.25
CA SER A 295 20.60 -5.65 -18.13
C SER A 295 21.07 -7.10 -18.03
N GLN A 296 21.17 -7.82 -19.15
CA GLN A 296 21.67 -9.20 -19.17
C GLN A 296 23.16 -9.32 -18.83
N LYS A 297 23.98 -8.33 -19.22
CA LYS A 297 25.39 -8.28 -18.80
C LYS A 297 25.50 -8.15 -17.29
N LEU A 298 24.80 -7.19 -16.72
CA LEU A 298 24.80 -6.98 -15.27
C LEU A 298 24.32 -8.22 -14.50
N ALA A 299 23.32 -8.92 -15.04
CA ALA A 299 22.75 -10.10 -14.40
C ALA A 299 23.70 -11.31 -14.39
N LYS A 300 24.75 -11.30 -15.22
CA LYS A 300 25.76 -12.39 -15.33
C LYS A 300 26.96 -12.19 -14.41
N GLU A 301 27.25 -10.96 -14.02
CA GLU A 301 28.32 -10.61 -13.06
C GLU A 301 27.90 -10.95 -11.61
#